data_e4123621f809cd82965aea4348c23f7f
#
_entry.id   e4123621f809cd82965aea4348c23f7f
#
_cell.length_a   1.000
_cell.length_b   1.000
_cell.length_c   1.000
_cell.angle_alpha   90.00
_cell.angle_beta   90.00
_cell.angle_gamma   90.00
#
_symmetry.space_group_name_H-M   'P 1'
#
loop_
_entity.id
_entity.type
_entity.pdbx_description
1 polymer ?
#
loop_
_entity_poly.entity_id
_entity_poly.type
_entity_poly.pdbx_seq_one_letter_code
_entity_poly.pdbx_strand_id
1 'polypeptide(L)'
;DAFADDMVLAEGLARYEEMMTEPVTRLETSWAGLRSFAPDRTLVLGPDPAEPAFVWCAGQGGQGFLSAPGAARVLAETVGGPKSGQPTEIMNALSPARFR
;
A
#
# COMPACT_ATOMS: atom_id res chain seq x y z
N ASP A 1 20.19 4.39 -4.68
CA ASP A 1 20.05 3.33 -3.69
C ASP A 1 19.30 3.82 -2.46
N ALA A 2 18.51 2.95 -1.84
CA ALA A 2 17.81 3.27 -0.61
C ALA A 2 18.75 3.03 0.57
N PHE A 3 18.84 4.00 1.48
CA PHE A 3 19.58 3.88 2.73
C PHE A 3 18.79 4.48 3.88
N ALA A 4 19.03 3.99 5.10
CA ALA A 4 18.38 4.50 6.29
C ALA A 4 18.93 5.89 6.62
N ASP A 5 18.04 6.86 6.82
CA ASP A 5 18.39 8.21 7.26
C ASP A 5 18.46 8.25 8.79
N ASP A 6 19.60 8.64 9.32
CA ASP A 6 19.86 8.64 10.77
C ASP A 6 18.93 9.62 11.54
N MET A 7 18.56 10.74 10.93
CA MET A 7 17.63 11.70 11.55
C MET A 7 16.22 11.16 11.65
N VAL A 8 15.74 10.51 10.58
CA VAL A 8 14.42 9.86 10.56
C VAL A 8 14.38 8.71 11.57
N LEU A 9 15.47 7.96 11.67
CA LEU A 9 15.60 6.88 12.65
C LEU A 9 15.59 7.41 14.09
N ALA A 10 16.33 8.46 14.37
CA ALA A 10 16.36 9.10 15.70
C ALA A 10 14.99 9.64 16.11
N GLU A 11 14.26 10.28 15.19
CA GLU A 11 12.89 10.75 15.42
C GLU A 11 11.94 9.58 15.68
N GLY A 12 12.05 8.50 14.93
CA GLY A 12 11.25 7.29 15.13
C GLY A 12 11.48 6.66 16.50
N LEU A 13 12.74 6.58 16.93
CA LEU A 13 13.10 6.07 18.26
C LEU A 13 12.56 6.96 19.39
N ALA A 14 12.64 8.28 19.25
CA ALA A 14 12.08 9.22 20.23
C ALA A 14 10.56 9.05 20.37
N ARG A 15 9.84 8.93 19.25
CA ARG A 15 8.39 8.67 19.26
C ARG A 15 8.04 7.31 19.87
N TYR A 16 8.86 6.31 19.63
CA TYR A 16 8.68 4.99 20.24
C TYR A 16 8.80 5.07 21.76
N GLU A 17 9.84 5.74 22.29
CA GLU A 17 10.06 5.90 23.72
C GLU A 17 8.96 6.72 24.44
N GLU A 18 8.30 7.65 23.74
CA GLU A 18 7.13 8.36 24.27
C GLU A 18 5.94 7.42 24.55
N MET A 19 5.84 6.32 23.81
CA MET A 19 4.71 5.39 23.89
C MET A 19 5.00 4.15 24.72
N MET A 20 6.26 3.91 25.07
CA MET A 20 6.70 2.69 25.73
C MET A 20 7.34 2.99 27.08
N THR A 21 7.22 2.05 28.01
CA THR A 21 7.83 2.16 29.35
C THR A 21 9.29 1.74 29.38
N GLU A 22 9.72 0.93 28.41
CA GLU A 22 11.09 0.45 28.31
C GLU A 22 11.88 1.29 27.31
N PRO A 23 13.06 1.80 27.68
CA PRO A 23 13.89 2.57 26.77
C PRO A 23 14.57 1.66 25.73
N VAL A 24 14.91 2.25 24.58
CA VAL A 24 15.75 1.58 23.59
C VAL A 24 17.22 1.69 24.01
N THR A 25 17.81 0.58 24.40
CA THR A 25 19.22 0.54 24.87
C THR A 25 20.21 0.35 23.75
N ARG A 26 19.81 -0.30 22.65
CA ARG A 26 20.67 -0.56 21.51
C ARG A 26 19.88 -0.73 20.23
N LEU A 27 20.27 -0.03 19.18
CA LEU A 27 19.84 -0.30 17.84
C LEU A 27 20.64 -1.48 17.28
N GLU A 28 19.99 -2.55 16.87
CA GLU A 28 20.67 -3.74 16.34
C GLU A 28 20.83 -3.67 14.83
N THR A 29 19.81 -3.23 14.12
CA THR A 29 19.80 -3.19 12.65
C THR A 29 18.89 -2.06 12.17
N SER A 30 19.29 -1.41 11.09
CA SER A 30 18.45 -0.48 10.33
C SER A 30 18.62 -0.71 8.84
N TRP A 31 17.53 -0.52 8.10
CA TRP A 31 17.53 -0.59 6.64
C TRP A 31 16.47 0.32 6.06
N ALA A 32 16.58 0.59 4.78
CA ALA A 32 15.56 1.29 4.02
C ALA A 32 15.15 0.46 2.81
N GLY A 33 13.93 0.67 2.34
CA GLY A 33 13.39 0.04 1.15
C GLY A 33 12.62 1.04 0.30
N LEU A 34 12.51 0.74 -0.98
CA LEU A 34 11.71 1.52 -1.90
C LEU A 34 10.27 0.98 -1.92
N ARG A 35 9.33 1.89 -2.06
CA ARG A 35 7.91 1.59 -2.21
C ARG A 35 7.38 2.23 -3.48
N SER A 36 6.52 1.51 -4.19
CA SER A 36 5.87 2.04 -5.39
C SER A 36 4.56 2.70 -5.03
N PHE A 37 4.38 3.92 -5.50
CA PHE A 37 3.17 4.70 -5.32
C PHE A 37 2.59 5.09 -6.69
N ALA A 38 1.29 5.06 -6.81
CA ALA A 38 0.60 5.77 -7.87
C ALA A 38 0.66 7.30 -7.63
N PRO A 39 0.46 8.14 -8.65
CA PRO A 39 0.53 9.59 -8.49
C PRO A 39 -0.38 10.15 -7.39
N ASP A 40 -1.55 9.56 -7.20
CA ASP A 40 -2.53 9.91 -6.17
C ASP A 40 -2.34 9.17 -4.85
N ARG A 41 -1.30 8.36 -4.74
CA ARG A 41 -0.96 7.51 -3.59
C ARG A 41 -2.02 6.47 -3.20
N THR A 42 -2.95 6.21 -4.09
CA THR A 42 -4.00 5.20 -3.90
C THR A 42 -3.63 3.93 -4.66
N LEU A 43 -4.00 2.77 -4.13
CA LEU A 43 -3.75 1.49 -4.80
C LEU A 43 -4.35 1.47 -6.20
N VAL A 44 -3.72 0.71 -7.09
CA VAL A 44 -4.18 0.49 -8.47
C VAL A 44 -4.64 -0.95 -8.60
N LEU A 45 -5.93 -1.15 -8.59
CA LEU A 45 -6.57 -2.47 -8.66
C LEU A 45 -7.60 -2.49 -9.78
N GLY A 46 -7.48 -3.45 -10.68
CA GLY A 46 -8.46 -3.64 -11.73
C GLY A 46 -7.88 -3.78 -13.14
N PRO A 47 -8.75 -3.99 -14.13
CA PRO A 47 -8.31 -4.20 -15.51
C PRO A 47 -7.71 -2.93 -16.12
N ASP A 48 -6.72 -3.15 -16.97
CA ASP A 48 -6.17 -2.05 -17.78
C ASP A 48 -7.22 -1.56 -18.78
N PRO A 49 -7.42 -0.24 -18.90
CA PRO A 49 -8.42 0.30 -19.83
C PRO A 49 -8.16 0.01 -21.30
N ALA A 50 -6.90 -0.19 -21.69
CA ALA A 50 -6.53 -0.50 -23.08
C ALA A 50 -6.48 -2.02 -23.33
N GLU A 51 -6.17 -2.81 -22.31
CA GLU A 51 -6.06 -4.27 -22.39
C GLU A 51 -6.76 -4.92 -21.20
N PRO A 52 -8.09 -5.10 -21.26
CA PRO A 52 -8.87 -5.59 -20.12
C PRO A 52 -8.49 -7.00 -19.62
N ALA A 53 -7.77 -7.77 -20.42
CA ALA A 53 -7.22 -9.06 -20.00
C ALA A 53 -6.05 -8.90 -19.00
N PHE A 54 -5.43 -7.74 -18.95
CA PHE A 54 -4.38 -7.41 -17.97
C PHE A 54 -4.99 -6.74 -16.75
N VAL A 55 -4.74 -7.31 -15.58
CA VAL A 55 -5.29 -6.80 -14.32
C VAL A 55 -4.16 -6.29 -13.43
N TRP A 56 -4.25 -5.03 -13.07
CA TRP A 56 -3.30 -4.38 -12.16
C TRP A 56 -3.55 -4.75 -10.69
N CYS A 57 -2.46 -5.02 -9.99
CA CYS A 57 -2.40 -5.07 -8.53
C CYS A 57 -1.10 -4.38 -8.10
N ALA A 58 -1.12 -3.07 -7.98
CA ALA A 58 0.08 -2.27 -7.83
C ALA A 58 -0.16 -1.03 -6.96
N GLY A 59 0.92 -0.30 -6.69
CA GLY A 59 0.84 0.98 -5.99
C GLY A 59 0.49 0.88 -4.51
N GLN A 60 0.79 -0.25 -3.85
CA GLN A 60 0.47 -0.46 -2.43
C GLN A 60 1.18 0.52 -1.49
N GLY A 61 2.31 1.11 -1.91
CA GLY A 61 3.05 2.06 -1.09
C GLY A 61 3.39 1.50 0.29
N GLY A 62 3.06 2.22 1.33
CA GLY A 62 3.22 1.79 2.71
C GLY A 62 2.06 0.98 3.29
N GLN A 63 0.99 0.73 2.52
CA GLN A 63 -0.28 0.16 3.01
C GLN A 63 -0.51 -1.30 2.58
N GLY A 64 0.42 -1.91 1.85
CA GLY A 64 0.22 -3.22 1.24
C GLY A 64 -0.13 -4.32 2.24
N PHE A 65 0.54 -4.35 3.37
CA PHE A 65 0.29 -5.35 4.41
C PHE A 65 -1.12 -5.21 5.00
N LEU A 66 -1.50 -4.00 5.41
CA LEU A 66 -2.79 -3.72 6.01
C LEU A 66 -3.95 -3.90 5.01
N SER A 67 -3.76 -3.50 3.77
CA SER A 67 -4.81 -3.51 2.73
C SER A 67 -4.93 -4.85 1.98
N ALA A 68 -3.99 -5.79 2.17
CA ALA A 68 -3.94 -7.03 1.39
C ALA A 68 -5.26 -7.82 1.36
N PRO A 69 -5.97 -8.05 2.48
CA PRO A 69 -7.23 -8.79 2.44
C PRO A 69 -8.32 -8.08 1.62
N GLY A 70 -8.43 -6.76 1.79
CA GLY A 70 -9.40 -5.94 1.04
C GLY A 70 -9.05 -5.87 -0.45
N ALA A 71 -7.78 -5.68 -0.79
CA ALA A 71 -7.29 -5.67 -2.16
C ALA A 71 -7.55 -7.00 -2.88
N ALA A 72 -7.26 -8.11 -2.21
CA ALA A 72 -7.52 -9.45 -2.74
C ALA A 72 -9.02 -9.66 -3.03
N ARG A 73 -9.88 -9.20 -2.15
CA ARG A 73 -11.33 -9.29 -2.35
C ARG A 73 -11.81 -8.47 -3.54
N VAL A 74 -11.37 -7.23 -3.66
CA VAL A 74 -11.68 -6.36 -4.81
C VAL A 74 -11.25 -7.01 -6.12
N LEU A 75 -10.03 -7.53 -6.19
CA LEU A 75 -9.52 -8.20 -7.39
C LEU A 75 -10.28 -9.47 -7.73
N ALA A 76 -10.59 -10.30 -6.74
CA ALA A 76 -11.37 -11.52 -6.96
C ALA A 76 -12.76 -11.21 -7.52
N GLU A 77 -13.43 -10.17 -7.04
CA GLU A 77 -14.72 -9.73 -7.57
C GLU A 77 -14.61 -9.11 -8.97
N THR A 78 -13.52 -8.39 -9.24
CA THR A 78 -13.25 -7.81 -10.56
C THR A 78 -13.03 -8.90 -11.60
N VAL A 79 -12.30 -9.95 -11.29
CA VAL A 79 -11.99 -11.06 -12.21
C VAL A 79 -13.14 -12.07 -12.29
N GLY A 80 -13.77 -12.37 -11.17
CA GLY A 80 -14.83 -13.39 -11.07
C GLY A 80 -16.24 -12.88 -11.32
N GLY A 81 -16.39 -11.59 -11.56
CA GLY A 81 -17.70 -10.92 -11.67
C GLY A 81 -18.29 -10.54 -10.30
N PRO A 82 -19.25 -9.62 -10.27
CA PRO A 82 -19.78 -9.06 -9.03
C PRO A 82 -20.53 -10.13 -8.23
N LYS A 83 -19.88 -10.61 -7.20
CA LYS A 83 -20.53 -11.34 -6.11
C LYS A 83 -20.81 -10.33 -5.01
N SER A 84 -22.02 -9.83 -5.03
CA SER A 84 -22.68 -8.99 -4.01
C SER A 84 -21.80 -8.40 -2.90
N GLY A 85 -21.68 -7.10 -2.83
CA GLY A 85 -21.33 -6.36 -1.62
C GLY A 85 -20.15 -5.43 -1.64
N GLN A 86 -19.35 -5.34 -2.72
CA GLN A 86 -18.35 -4.28 -2.82
C GLN A 86 -19.02 -3.04 -3.42
N PRO A 87 -18.91 -1.88 -2.75
CA PRO A 87 -19.38 -0.64 -3.32
C PRO A 87 -18.66 -0.36 -4.65
N THR A 88 -19.41 -0.16 -5.72
CA THR A 88 -18.89 0.21 -7.05
C THR A 88 -17.97 1.44 -6.97
N GLU A 89 -18.25 2.34 -6.05
CA GLU A 89 -17.44 3.53 -5.78
C GLU A 89 -16.00 3.19 -5.39
N ILE A 90 -15.79 2.19 -4.52
CA ILE A 90 -14.45 1.72 -4.14
C ILE A 90 -13.73 1.13 -5.33
N MET A 91 -14.39 0.30 -6.12
CA MET A 91 -13.80 -0.31 -7.31
C MET A 91 -13.39 0.76 -8.33
N ASN A 92 -14.23 1.77 -8.55
CA ASN A 92 -13.92 2.88 -9.44
C ASN A 92 -12.77 3.74 -8.92
N ALA A 93 -12.72 4.01 -7.62
CA ALA A 93 -11.64 4.78 -7.00
C ALA A 93 -10.28 4.08 -7.08
N LEU A 94 -10.26 2.75 -7.14
CA LEU A 94 -9.04 1.95 -7.23
C LEU A 94 -8.66 1.58 -8.68
N SER A 95 -9.58 1.76 -9.63
CA SER A 95 -9.39 1.41 -11.04
C SER A 95 -8.26 2.22 -11.69
N PRO A 96 -7.41 1.60 -12.52
CA PRO A 96 -6.42 2.32 -13.32
C PRO A 96 -7.05 3.30 -14.33
N ALA A 97 -8.33 3.14 -14.66
CA ALA A 97 -9.05 4.06 -15.54
C ALA A 97 -9.13 5.50 -15.01
N ARG A 98 -8.93 5.71 -13.71
CA ARG A 98 -8.91 7.06 -13.10
C ARG A 98 -7.74 7.95 -13.54
N PHE A 99 -6.73 7.35 -14.16
CA PHE A 99 -5.57 8.09 -14.70
C PHE A 99 -5.71 8.48 -16.17
N ARG A 100 -6.84 8.23 -16.77
CA ARG A 100 -7.11 8.56 -18.18
C ARG A 100 -8.12 9.66 -18.35
#